data_fc100b10c7ec035bac30b1803faa9711
#
_entry.id   fc100b10c7ec035bac30b1803faa9711
#
_cell.length_a   1.000
_cell.length_b   1.000
_cell.length_c   1.000
_cell.angle_alpha   90.00
_cell.angle_beta   90.00
_cell.angle_gamma   90.00
#
_symmetry.space_group_name_H-M   'P 1'
#
loop_
_entity.id
_entity.type
_entity.pdbx_description
1 polymer ?
#
loop_
_entity_poly.entity_id
_entity_poly.type
_entity_poly.pdbx_seq_one_letter_code
_entity_poly.pdbx_strand_id
1 'polypeptide(L)'
;MPDLCALETVLKHPLRDEYTVLPEDIDDAIHRIVPSKYKDTWQQLDNPLYAFKKIAKGPKIKKPQHIFFIVGESIPQWSLDEPYKDLNICPGLWDFKDNPHTAQVPNFLPAGNVSRPSIVSLLSGVYDAGMEINEREAFWHEPLPTALAAQMKRLGYDTIYWYGGNASYGNFNHFGKAQ
;
A
#
# COMPACT_ATOMS: atom_id res chain seq x y z
N MET A 1 -15.41 -15.23 11.11
CA MET A 1 -14.22 -14.76 10.36
C MET A 1 -14.39 -15.32 8.96
N PRO A 2 -14.41 -14.47 7.92
CA PRO A 2 -14.49 -14.97 6.56
C PRO A 2 -13.20 -15.73 6.25
N ASP A 3 -13.36 -16.78 5.50
CA ASP A 3 -12.36 -17.78 5.18
C ASP A 3 -11.19 -17.18 4.39
N LEU A 4 -10.16 -16.75 5.09
CA LEU A 4 -8.89 -16.32 4.49
C LEU A 4 -8.22 -17.45 3.67
N CYS A 5 -8.61 -18.70 3.93
CA CYS A 5 -8.12 -19.86 3.20
C CYS A 5 -8.45 -19.85 1.71
N ALA A 6 -9.59 -19.30 1.31
CA ALA A 6 -9.94 -19.25 -0.12
C ALA A 6 -9.02 -18.28 -0.89
N LEU A 7 -8.70 -17.12 -0.29
CA LEU A 7 -7.77 -16.16 -0.89
C LEU A 7 -6.33 -16.71 -0.92
N GLU A 8 -5.93 -17.39 0.15
CA GLU A 8 -4.62 -18.04 0.25
C GLU A 8 -4.43 -19.16 -0.76
N THR A 9 -5.50 -19.89 -1.08
CA THR A 9 -5.47 -20.96 -2.09
C THR A 9 -5.29 -20.40 -3.50
N VAL A 10 -5.94 -19.28 -3.83
CA VAL A 10 -5.79 -18.60 -5.11
C VAL A 10 -4.40 -18.00 -5.28
N LEU A 11 -3.81 -17.50 -4.16
CA LEU A 11 -2.51 -16.81 -4.18
C LEU A 11 -1.31 -17.75 -4.06
N LYS A 12 -1.47 -18.97 -3.51
CA LYS A 12 -0.38 -19.96 -3.37
C LYS A 12 -0.08 -20.75 -4.63
N HIS A 13 -0.95 -20.72 -5.63
CA HIS A 13 -0.62 -21.33 -6.92
C HIS A 13 0.17 -20.32 -7.75
N PRO A 14 1.40 -20.68 -8.20
CA PRO A 14 2.07 -19.90 -9.24
C PRO A 14 1.07 -19.75 -10.37
N LEU A 15 0.96 -18.53 -10.89
CA LEU A 15 0.12 -18.19 -12.03
C LEU A 15 0.30 -19.28 -13.10
N ARG A 16 -0.46 -20.35 -13.02
CA ARG A 16 -0.63 -21.26 -14.13
C ARG A 16 -1.58 -20.55 -15.07
N ASP A 17 -1.26 -20.53 -16.34
CA ASP A 17 -2.06 -19.95 -17.42
C ASP A 17 -3.50 -20.52 -17.52
N GLU A 18 -3.91 -21.33 -16.55
CA GLU A 18 -5.17 -22.08 -16.51
C GLU A 18 -6.25 -21.49 -15.60
N TYR A 19 -5.94 -20.45 -14.79
CA TYR A 19 -6.96 -19.83 -13.95
C TYR A 19 -7.51 -18.54 -14.57
N THR A 20 -8.49 -18.69 -15.42
CA THR A 20 -9.34 -17.58 -15.79
C THR A 20 -10.31 -17.32 -14.63
N VAL A 21 -10.03 -16.29 -13.82
CA VAL A 21 -11.02 -15.80 -12.84
C VAL A 21 -12.12 -15.13 -13.64
N LEU A 22 -13.33 -15.66 -13.56
CA LEU A 22 -14.47 -15.10 -14.27
C LEU A 22 -14.88 -13.77 -13.61
N PRO A 23 -15.35 -12.77 -14.38
CA PRO A 23 -15.78 -11.49 -13.83
C PRO A 23 -16.84 -11.60 -12.73
N GLU A 24 -17.76 -12.54 -12.85
CA GLU A 24 -18.77 -12.85 -11.83
C GLU A 24 -18.17 -13.35 -10.53
N ASP A 25 -17.06 -14.11 -10.58
CA ASP A 25 -16.37 -14.60 -9.38
C ASP A 25 -15.69 -13.47 -8.63
N ILE A 26 -15.18 -12.47 -9.35
CA ILE A 26 -14.56 -11.27 -8.77
C ILE A 26 -15.62 -10.43 -8.08
N ASP A 27 -16.75 -10.21 -8.72
CA ASP A 27 -17.86 -9.42 -8.17
C ASP A 27 -18.40 -10.08 -6.88
N ASP A 28 -18.63 -11.37 -6.89
CA ASP A 28 -19.06 -12.13 -5.73
C ASP A 28 -18.03 -12.10 -4.59
N ALA A 29 -16.74 -12.25 -4.91
CA ALA A 29 -15.67 -12.15 -3.93
C ALA A 29 -15.63 -10.78 -3.27
N ILE A 30 -15.76 -9.70 -4.03
CA ILE A 30 -15.78 -8.34 -3.49
C ILE A 30 -17.04 -8.09 -2.65
N HIS A 31 -18.19 -8.59 -3.09
CA HIS A 31 -19.42 -8.49 -2.30
C HIS A 31 -19.30 -9.16 -0.92
N ARG A 32 -18.47 -10.19 -0.79
CA ARG A 32 -18.19 -10.86 0.48
C ARG A 32 -17.18 -10.09 1.34
N ILE A 33 -16.18 -9.48 0.73
CA ILE A 33 -15.07 -8.83 1.44
C ILE A 33 -15.42 -7.39 1.84
N VAL A 34 -16.07 -6.64 0.96
CA VAL A 34 -16.37 -5.22 1.19
C VAL A 34 -17.65 -5.07 2.01
N PRO A 35 -17.59 -4.51 3.22
CA PRO A 35 -18.78 -4.21 3.98
C PRO A 35 -19.76 -3.36 3.17
N SER A 36 -21.06 -3.65 3.30
CA SER A 36 -22.12 -2.99 2.52
C SER A 36 -22.10 -1.46 2.56
N LYS A 37 -21.68 -0.89 3.71
CA LYS A 37 -21.55 0.57 3.89
C LYS A 37 -20.50 1.24 3.00
N TYR A 38 -19.60 0.47 2.38
CA TYR A 38 -18.54 0.99 1.51
C TYR A 38 -18.76 0.65 0.04
N LYS A 39 -19.79 -0.13 -0.30
CA LYS A 39 -20.04 -0.55 -1.70
C LYS A 39 -20.14 0.62 -2.67
N ASP A 40 -20.76 1.71 -2.28
CA ASP A 40 -20.89 2.91 -3.12
C ASP A 40 -19.55 3.63 -3.39
N THR A 41 -18.47 3.24 -2.72
CA THR A 41 -17.13 3.83 -2.93
C THR A 41 -16.32 3.06 -3.94
N TRP A 42 -16.83 1.94 -4.44
CA TRP A 42 -16.15 1.10 -5.40
C TRP A 42 -16.74 1.29 -6.79
N GLN A 43 -15.88 1.36 -7.77
CA GLN A 43 -16.25 1.43 -9.18
C GLN A 43 -15.65 0.23 -9.89
N GLN A 44 -16.49 -0.54 -10.56
CA GLN A 44 -16.03 -1.60 -11.46
C GLN A 44 -15.35 -0.97 -12.68
N LEU A 45 -14.24 -1.54 -13.08
CA LEU A 45 -13.49 -1.14 -14.26
C LEU A 45 -13.51 -2.26 -15.29
N ASP A 46 -13.42 -1.90 -16.57
CA ASP A 46 -13.46 -2.86 -17.68
C ASP A 46 -12.25 -3.80 -17.72
N ASN A 47 -11.13 -3.40 -17.13
CA ASN A 47 -9.94 -4.24 -17.07
C ASN A 47 -9.98 -5.12 -15.83
N PRO A 48 -10.00 -6.47 -15.96
CA PRO A 48 -10.06 -7.40 -14.84
C PRO A 48 -8.90 -7.26 -13.84
N LEU A 49 -7.72 -6.81 -14.29
CA LEU A 49 -6.56 -6.58 -13.42
C LEU A 49 -6.76 -5.39 -12.46
N TYR A 50 -7.73 -4.54 -12.78
CA TYR A 50 -8.07 -3.34 -11.99
C TYR A 50 -9.56 -3.32 -11.69
N ALA A 51 -10.15 -4.51 -11.55
CA ALA A 51 -11.59 -4.69 -11.52
C ALA A 51 -12.34 -3.71 -10.61
N PHE A 52 -11.69 -3.23 -9.54
CA PHE A 52 -12.35 -2.34 -8.60
C PHE A 52 -11.47 -1.19 -8.16
N LYS A 53 -11.97 0.01 -8.39
CA LYS A 53 -11.35 1.25 -7.94
C LYS A 53 -12.12 1.80 -6.74
N LYS A 54 -11.42 2.03 -5.64
CA LYS A 54 -11.97 2.78 -4.52
C LYS A 54 -11.91 4.28 -4.83
N ILE A 55 -13.05 4.94 -4.76
CA ILE A 55 -13.16 6.38 -4.99
C ILE A 55 -13.21 7.09 -3.64
N ALA A 56 -12.29 8.03 -3.41
CA ALA A 56 -12.32 8.86 -2.23
C ALA A 56 -13.53 9.81 -2.29
N LYS A 57 -14.37 9.77 -1.25
CA LYS A 57 -15.43 10.74 -1.02
C LYS A 57 -14.93 11.73 0.02
N GLY A 58 -14.86 12.98 -0.32
CA GLY A 58 -14.44 14.01 0.62
C GLY A 58 -14.00 15.30 -0.06
N PRO A 59 -13.70 16.36 0.70
CA PRO A 59 -13.24 17.61 0.14
C PRO A 59 -11.94 17.39 -0.63
N LYS A 60 -11.87 17.92 -1.84
CA LYS A 60 -10.65 17.94 -2.63
C LYS A 60 -9.83 19.15 -2.23
N ILE A 61 -8.58 18.91 -1.86
CA ILE A 61 -7.61 19.99 -1.62
C ILE A 61 -7.00 20.44 -2.94
N LYS A 62 -6.49 21.69 -2.97
CA LYS A 62 -5.65 22.14 -4.08
C LYS A 62 -4.42 21.23 -4.18
N LYS A 63 -4.06 20.83 -5.40
CA LYS A 63 -2.88 19.99 -5.66
C LYS A 63 -1.63 20.66 -5.03
N PRO A 64 -0.95 20.00 -4.05
CA PRO A 64 0.28 20.52 -3.49
C PRO A 64 1.41 20.47 -4.55
N GLN A 65 2.38 21.37 -4.43
CA GLN A 65 3.54 21.37 -5.34
C GLN A 65 4.48 20.19 -5.07
N HIS A 66 4.66 19.83 -3.81
CA HIS A 66 5.54 18.75 -3.37
C HIS A 66 4.82 17.86 -2.37
N ILE A 67 5.11 16.57 -2.43
CA ILE A 67 4.65 15.57 -1.49
C ILE A 67 5.87 14.80 -1.02
N PHE A 68 6.11 14.80 0.29
CA PHE A 68 7.14 13.99 0.92
C PHE A 68 6.46 12.81 1.63
N PHE A 69 6.76 11.60 1.18
CA PHE A 69 6.29 10.37 1.78
C PHE A 69 7.45 9.74 2.56
N ILE A 70 7.46 9.94 3.88
CA ILE A 70 8.55 9.49 4.74
C ILE A 70 8.11 8.23 5.46
N VAL A 71 8.85 7.14 5.26
CA VAL A 71 8.64 5.86 5.94
C VAL A 71 9.71 5.70 6.99
N GLY A 72 9.31 5.75 8.25
CA GLY A 72 10.18 5.48 9.39
C GLY A 72 10.06 4.02 9.81
N GLU A 73 11.18 3.32 9.89
CA GLU A 73 11.24 1.97 10.43
C GLU A 73 11.41 1.99 11.95
N SER A 74 10.81 1.01 12.63
CA SER A 74 10.95 0.81 14.08
C SER A 74 10.50 2.01 14.93
N ILE A 75 9.54 2.78 14.46
CA ILE A 75 8.91 3.87 15.19
C ILE A 75 7.51 3.41 15.63
N PRO A 76 7.38 2.84 16.82
CA PRO A 76 6.09 2.34 17.30
C PRO A 76 5.20 3.49 17.77
N GLN A 77 3.88 3.33 17.62
CA GLN A 77 2.89 4.31 18.01
C GLN A 77 3.01 4.75 19.48
N TRP A 78 3.32 3.81 20.36
CA TRP A 78 3.41 4.11 21.81
C TRP A 78 4.42 5.20 22.15
N SER A 79 5.46 5.39 21.33
CA SER A 79 6.45 6.47 21.54
C SER A 79 5.83 7.88 21.42
N LEU A 80 4.63 7.98 20.87
CA LEU A 80 3.84 9.19 20.72
C LEU A 80 2.62 9.23 21.64
N ASP A 81 2.49 8.30 22.58
CA ASP A 81 1.42 8.28 23.55
C ASP A 81 1.82 9.10 24.78
N GLU A 82 0.86 9.87 25.32
CA GLU A 82 1.09 10.82 26.44
C GLU A 82 1.84 10.22 27.64
N PRO A 83 1.57 8.98 28.08
CA PRO A 83 2.29 8.38 29.21
C PRO A 83 3.80 8.23 28.98
N TYR A 84 4.27 8.29 27.75
CA TYR A 84 5.67 8.09 27.39
C TYR A 84 6.36 9.36 26.88
N LYS A 85 5.67 10.50 26.91
CA LYS A 85 6.18 11.78 26.40
C LYS A 85 7.50 12.18 27.05
N ASP A 86 7.60 12.00 28.36
CA ASP A 86 8.80 12.39 29.14
C ASP A 86 10.05 11.56 28.77
N LEU A 87 9.89 10.41 28.12
CA LEU A 87 11.02 9.62 27.60
C LEU A 87 11.71 10.31 26.44
N ASN A 88 11.07 11.27 25.81
CA ASN A 88 11.59 12.09 24.70
C ASN A 88 12.26 11.28 23.57
N ILE A 89 11.67 10.15 23.23
CA ILE A 89 12.23 9.20 22.23
C ILE A 89 12.20 9.81 20.83
N CYS A 90 11.13 10.49 20.47
CA CYS A 90 10.90 11.06 19.15
C CYS A 90 10.47 12.55 19.24
N PRO A 91 11.34 13.45 19.70
CA PRO A 91 10.94 14.84 19.97
C PRO A 91 10.36 15.55 18.75
N GLY A 92 10.96 15.40 17.57
CA GLY A 92 10.46 16.02 16.35
C GLY A 92 9.09 15.52 15.91
N LEU A 93 8.70 14.30 16.26
CA LEU A 93 7.36 13.79 15.96
C LEU A 93 6.31 14.35 16.91
N TRP A 94 6.69 14.71 18.15
CA TRP A 94 5.82 15.43 19.07
C TRP A 94 5.49 16.82 18.55
N ASP A 95 6.47 17.53 17.98
CA ASP A 95 6.24 18.84 17.35
C ASP A 95 5.23 18.73 16.19
N PHE A 96 5.28 17.67 15.41
CA PHE A 96 4.26 17.41 14.40
C PHE A 96 2.89 17.08 15.00
N LYS A 97 2.84 16.25 16.03
CA LYS A 97 1.58 15.86 16.69
C LYS A 97 0.81 17.08 17.21
N ASP A 98 1.52 18.04 17.78
CA ASP A 98 0.95 19.25 18.37
C ASP A 98 0.68 20.36 17.33
N ASN A 99 1.07 20.16 16.06
CA ASN A 99 0.90 21.14 15.00
C ASN A 99 -0.55 21.15 14.46
N PRO A 100 -1.22 22.32 14.38
CA PRO A 100 -2.61 22.41 13.93
C PRO A 100 -2.83 22.01 12.46
N HIS A 101 -1.76 21.92 11.67
CA HIS A 101 -1.81 21.46 10.27
C HIS A 101 -1.54 19.96 10.12
N THR A 102 -1.43 19.22 11.20
CA THR A 102 -1.18 17.79 11.21
C THR A 102 -2.46 17.03 11.47
N ALA A 103 -2.67 15.95 10.72
CA ALA A 103 -3.70 14.95 11.00
C ALA A 103 -3.03 13.64 11.45
N GLN A 104 -3.46 13.10 12.56
CA GLN A 104 -3.00 11.81 13.06
C GLN A 104 -3.94 10.70 12.59
N VAL A 105 -3.38 9.60 12.12
CA VAL A 105 -4.13 8.38 11.79
C VAL A 105 -3.85 7.36 12.90
N PRO A 106 -4.75 7.21 13.88
CA PRO A 106 -4.58 6.20 14.93
C PRO A 106 -4.77 4.81 14.34
N ASN A 107 -4.12 3.81 14.95
CA ASN A 107 -4.23 2.41 14.56
C ASN A 107 -3.81 2.13 13.10
N PHE A 108 -2.79 2.83 12.62
CA PHE A 108 -2.16 2.51 11.35
C PHE A 108 -1.35 1.23 11.49
N LEU A 109 -1.72 0.20 10.75
CA LEU A 109 -1.03 -1.10 10.76
C LEU A 109 -0.23 -1.26 9.47
N PRO A 110 1.02 -1.75 9.56
CA PRO A 110 1.79 -2.11 8.37
C PRO A 110 1.14 -3.30 7.67
N ALA A 111 1.37 -3.41 6.37
CA ALA A 111 0.87 -4.53 5.56
C ALA A 111 1.62 -5.84 5.84
N GLY A 112 2.76 -5.79 6.52
CA GLY A 112 3.55 -6.96 6.89
C GLY A 112 4.18 -6.79 8.27
N ASN A 113 4.59 -7.90 8.87
CA ASN A 113 5.24 -7.95 10.18
C ASN A 113 6.76 -7.73 10.12
N VAL A 114 7.31 -7.55 8.93
CA VAL A 114 8.73 -7.22 8.67
C VAL A 114 8.82 -6.16 7.56
N SER A 115 10.00 -5.52 7.43
CA SER A 115 10.20 -4.37 6.55
C SER A 115 9.89 -4.67 5.08
N ARG A 116 10.39 -5.81 4.56
CA ARG A 116 10.29 -6.16 3.14
C ARG A 116 8.85 -6.19 2.61
N PRO A 117 7.93 -7.03 3.11
CA PRO A 117 6.55 -7.04 2.61
C PRO A 117 5.81 -5.73 2.88
N SER A 118 6.15 -5.00 3.95
CA SER A 118 5.56 -3.69 4.23
C SER A 118 5.96 -2.65 3.19
N ILE A 119 7.24 -2.56 2.82
CA ILE A 119 7.75 -1.65 1.79
C ILE A 119 7.19 -2.04 0.42
N VAL A 120 7.18 -3.33 0.10
CA VAL A 120 6.62 -3.84 -1.16
C VAL A 120 5.17 -3.41 -1.31
N SER A 121 4.36 -3.61 -0.27
CA SER A 121 2.95 -3.21 -0.30
C SER A 121 2.77 -1.70 -0.41
N LEU A 122 3.61 -0.89 0.24
CA LEU A 122 3.58 0.57 0.12
C LEU A 122 3.92 1.04 -1.30
N LEU A 123 4.94 0.46 -1.92
CA LEU A 123 5.36 0.85 -3.27
C LEU A 123 4.38 0.39 -4.33
N SER A 124 3.91 -0.85 -4.23
CA SER A 124 3.07 -1.48 -5.24
C SER A 124 1.57 -1.18 -5.09
N GLY A 125 1.12 -0.81 -3.89
CA GLY A 125 -0.30 -0.69 -3.56
C GLY A 125 -1.03 -2.03 -3.45
N VAL A 126 -0.27 -3.15 -3.39
CA VAL A 126 -0.81 -4.52 -3.31
C VAL A 126 -0.32 -5.18 -2.03
N TYR A 127 -1.20 -5.88 -1.34
CA TYR A 127 -0.82 -6.73 -0.21
C TYR A 127 -0.07 -7.96 -0.71
N ASP A 128 1.17 -8.12 -0.29
CA ASP A 128 2.07 -9.18 -0.82
C ASP A 128 1.82 -10.56 -0.20
N ALA A 129 0.83 -10.84 0.49
CA ALA A 129 0.38 -12.15 1.00
C ALA A 129 1.43 -13.32 0.97
N GLY A 130 2.72 -13.02 1.03
CA GLY A 130 3.81 -14.00 0.92
C GLY A 130 4.17 -14.41 -0.52
N MET A 131 3.72 -13.68 -1.52
CA MET A 131 4.07 -13.95 -2.93
C MET A 131 5.49 -13.50 -3.29
N GLU A 132 6.10 -12.66 -2.44
CA GLU A 132 7.44 -12.11 -2.66
C GLU A 132 7.58 -11.47 -4.05
N ILE A 133 6.63 -10.60 -4.41
CA ILE A 133 6.55 -10.02 -5.76
C ILE A 133 7.81 -9.23 -6.13
N ASN A 134 8.51 -8.67 -5.15
CA ASN A 134 9.79 -8.00 -5.34
C ASN A 134 10.93 -8.93 -5.78
N GLU A 135 10.81 -10.23 -5.54
CA GLU A 135 11.79 -11.23 -5.96
C GLU A 135 11.52 -11.80 -7.37
N ARG A 136 10.39 -11.42 -7.95
CA ARG A 136 9.96 -11.94 -9.25
C ARG A 136 10.30 -10.98 -10.38
N GLU A 137 11.13 -11.43 -11.33
CA GLU A 137 11.60 -10.65 -12.47
C GLU A 137 10.44 -10.04 -13.30
N ALA A 138 9.29 -10.71 -13.36
CA ALA A 138 8.12 -10.19 -14.06
C ALA A 138 7.66 -8.80 -13.55
N PHE A 139 7.97 -8.45 -12.31
CA PHE A 139 7.60 -7.16 -11.72
C PHE A 139 8.75 -6.13 -11.69
N TRP A 140 9.86 -6.40 -12.37
CA TRP A 140 11.01 -5.50 -12.40
C TRP A 140 11.04 -4.58 -13.63
N HIS A 141 10.15 -4.79 -14.59
CA HIS A 141 10.19 -4.10 -15.89
C HIS A 141 9.09 -3.07 -16.04
N GLU A 142 7.91 -3.36 -15.50
CA GLU A 142 6.76 -2.47 -15.60
C GLU A 142 6.12 -2.22 -14.24
N PRO A 143 5.67 -0.98 -13.97
CA PRO A 143 5.01 -0.67 -12.73
C PRO A 143 3.65 -1.36 -12.64
N LEU A 144 3.33 -1.84 -11.45
CA LEU A 144 1.96 -2.21 -11.16
C LEU A 144 1.06 -0.97 -11.27
N PRO A 145 -0.14 -1.09 -11.81
CA PRO A 145 -1.03 0.06 -11.99
C PRO A 145 -1.44 0.73 -10.69
N THR A 146 -1.38 -0.02 -9.59
CA THR A 146 -1.61 0.44 -8.23
C THR A 146 -0.39 1.07 -7.59
N ALA A 147 0.79 0.96 -8.22
CA ALA A 147 2.04 1.48 -7.67
C ALA A 147 1.95 2.97 -7.34
N LEU A 148 2.46 3.34 -6.18
CA LEU A 148 2.39 4.71 -5.67
C LEU A 148 3.01 5.71 -6.67
N ALA A 149 4.20 5.42 -7.18
CA ALA A 149 4.86 6.31 -8.14
C ALA A 149 4.10 6.41 -9.47
N ALA A 150 3.53 5.30 -9.96
CA ALA A 150 2.69 5.32 -11.15
C ALA A 150 1.45 6.20 -10.98
N GLN A 151 0.81 6.15 -9.80
CA GLN A 151 -0.32 7.02 -9.47
C GLN A 151 0.11 8.50 -9.40
N MET A 152 1.26 8.79 -8.78
CA MET A 152 1.78 10.16 -8.68
C MET A 152 2.14 10.74 -10.05
N LYS A 153 2.76 9.95 -10.92
CA LYS A 153 3.06 10.36 -12.32
C LYS A 153 1.79 10.69 -13.09
N ARG A 154 0.71 9.91 -12.93
CA ARG A 154 -0.60 10.22 -13.54
C ARG A 154 -1.19 11.54 -13.06
N LEU A 155 -0.87 11.94 -11.83
CA LEU A 155 -1.25 13.24 -11.27
C LEU A 155 -0.28 14.36 -11.71
N GLY A 156 0.73 14.07 -12.52
CA GLY A 156 1.70 15.02 -13.04
C GLY A 156 2.79 15.41 -12.05
N TYR A 157 3.19 14.48 -11.17
CA TYR A 157 4.36 14.62 -10.33
C TYR A 157 5.55 13.87 -10.91
N ASP A 158 6.74 14.43 -10.76
CA ASP A 158 7.97 13.66 -10.84
C ASP A 158 8.18 12.92 -9.54
N THR A 159 8.64 11.67 -9.64
CA THR A 159 8.78 10.79 -8.47
C THR A 159 10.24 10.44 -8.23
N ILE A 160 10.66 10.55 -6.98
CA ILE A 160 12.01 10.20 -6.54
C ILE A 160 11.86 9.20 -5.40
N TYR A 161 12.51 8.06 -5.54
CA TYR A 161 12.60 7.06 -4.48
C TYR A 161 14.00 7.12 -3.86
N TRP A 162 14.05 7.42 -2.58
CA TRP A 162 15.28 7.41 -1.82
C TRP A 162 15.21 6.33 -0.75
N TYR A 163 16.20 5.46 -0.72
CA TYR A 163 16.32 4.39 0.24
C TYR A 163 17.66 4.48 0.98
N GLY A 164 17.60 4.57 2.31
CA GLY A 164 18.79 4.73 3.16
C GLY A 164 19.60 3.45 3.40
N GLY A 165 19.09 2.29 2.96
CA GLY A 165 19.72 1.00 3.11
C GLY A 165 20.43 0.51 1.84
N ASN A 166 20.80 -0.78 1.83
CA ASN A 166 21.34 -1.42 0.65
C ASN A 166 20.20 -1.75 -0.33
N ALA A 167 20.19 -1.12 -1.50
CA ALA A 167 19.14 -1.28 -2.49
C ALA A 167 19.06 -2.69 -3.10
N SER A 168 20.12 -3.53 -2.98
CA SER A 168 20.04 -4.93 -3.38
C SER A 168 19.27 -5.81 -2.38
N TYR A 169 19.01 -5.31 -1.17
CA TYR A 169 18.15 -5.99 -0.23
C TYR A 169 16.72 -6.09 -0.79
N GLY A 170 16.22 -7.34 -0.89
CA GLY A 170 14.90 -7.58 -1.44
C GLY A 170 14.72 -7.09 -2.89
N ASN A 171 15.80 -7.02 -3.65
CA ASN A 171 15.78 -6.56 -5.06
C ASN A 171 15.15 -5.18 -5.28
N PHE A 172 15.18 -4.28 -4.28
CA PHE A 172 14.62 -2.94 -4.41
C PHE A 172 15.30 -2.08 -5.47
N ASN A 173 16.55 -2.39 -5.83
CA ASN A 173 17.25 -1.78 -6.97
C ASN A 173 16.58 -2.07 -8.32
N HIS A 174 15.85 -3.17 -8.45
CA HIS A 174 15.07 -3.55 -9.63
C HIS A 174 13.59 -3.22 -9.42
N PHE A 175 12.99 -3.82 -8.40
CA PHE A 175 11.56 -3.66 -8.12
C PHE A 175 11.16 -2.20 -7.84
N GLY A 176 11.83 -1.53 -6.91
CA GLY A 176 11.50 -0.13 -6.57
C GLY A 176 11.74 0.86 -7.70
N LYS A 177 12.67 0.54 -8.63
CA LYS A 177 12.88 1.34 -9.83
C LYS A 177 11.76 1.16 -10.87
N ALA A 178 11.17 -0.03 -10.91
CA ALA A 178 10.06 -0.33 -11.81
C ALA A 178 8.74 0.27 -11.32
N GLN A 179 8.49 0.30 -10.00
CA GLN A 179 7.26 0.82 -9.41
C GLN A 179 7.25 2.35 -9.30
#